data_8a6981ce4acec9ce10925622f70630f5
#
_entry.id   8a6981ce4acec9ce10925622f70630f5
#
_cell.length_a   1.000
_cell.length_b   1.000
_cell.length_c   1.000
_cell.angle_alpha   90.00
_cell.angle_beta   90.00
_cell.angle_gamma   90.00
#
_symmetry.space_group_name_H-M   'P 1'
#
loop_
_entity.id
_entity.type
_entity.pdbx_description
1 polymer ?
#
loop_
_entity_poly.entity_id
_entity_poly.type
_entity_poly.pdbx_seq_one_letter_code
_entity_poly.pdbx_strand_id
1 'polypeptide(L)'
;MSERQTSPSRRGFLGVTGAGALTLAAASDASAAPISEVEKANEKVVNDFCAAWTTRDTDKIGSFLAKDAVYRMIETSPPTKGRDAIMAALKDFLGKAKSARFEVLRSTVMGNTVLNDRIDYFELEDSKLKFHISGFFWVVDGKIKEWQDYSWPKVNDKPQTNS
;
A
#
# COMPACT_ATOMS: atom_id res chain seq x y z
N MET A 1 31.39 -23.15 -68.06
CA MET A 1 29.94 -22.90 -68.00
C MET A 1 29.69 -21.98 -66.84
N SER A 2 29.50 -20.71 -67.14
CA SER A 2 29.40 -19.62 -66.14
C SER A 2 27.99 -19.05 -66.26
N GLU A 3 27.18 -19.27 -65.25
CA GLU A 3 25.86 -18.63 -65.13
C GLU A 3 25.98 -17.32 -64.39
N ARG A 4 25.67 -16.23 -65.08
CA ARG A 4 25.54 -14.87 -64.53
C ARG A 4 24.18 -14.69 -63.88
N GLN A 5 24.16 -14.48 -62.60
CA GLN A 5 22.99 -13.99 -61.90
C GLN A 5 22.79 -12.50 -62.17
N THR A 6 21.69 -12.17 -62.79
CA THR A 6 21.24 -10.81 -63.06
C THR A 6 20.44 -10.27 -61.88
N SER A 7 20.91 -9.15 -61.31
CA SER A 7 20.18 -8.37 -60.31
C SER A 7 18.94 -7.68 -60.90
N PRO A 8 17.81 -7.66 -60.20
CA PRO A 8 16.67 -6.86 -60.65
C PRO A 8 16.84 -5.39 -60.24
N SER A 9 16.59 -4.55 -61.23
CA SER A 9 16.62 -3.10 -61.23
C SER A 9 15.66 -2.45 -60.24
N ARG A 10 16.19 -1.47 -59.49
CA ARG A 10 15.40 -0.48 -58.77
C ARG A 10 14.75 0.49 -59.72
N ARG A 11 13.44 0.39 -59.95
CA ARG A 11 12.65 1.51 -60.52
C ARG A 11 11.21 1.40 -60.08
N GLY A 12 10.73 2.50 -59.44
CA GLY A 12 9.35 2.90 -59.43
C GLY A 12 8.56 2.62 -58.14
N PHE A 13 8.83 3.38 -57.10
CA PHE A 13 7.80 3.62 -56.07
C PHE A 13 7.42 5.10 -56.15
N LEU A 14 6.50 5.38 -57.05
CA LEU A 14 5.86 6.67 -57.18
C LEU A 14 4.81 6.84 -56.07
N GLY A 15 4.88 8.00 -55.43
CA GLY A 15 4.17 8.47 -54.27
C GLY A 15 2.66 8.22 -54.23
N VAL A 16 2.24 7.87 -53.05
CA VAL A 16 0.91 8.19 -52.57
C VAL A 16 1.08 9.16 -51.41
N THR A 17 0.91 10.44 -51.69
CA THR A 17 0.70 11.48 -50.70
C THR A 17 -0.68 11.28 -50.06
N GLY A 18 -0.78 10.36 -49.12
CA GLY A 18 -1.93 10.27 -48.23
C GLY A 18 -1.73 11.28 -47.11
N ALA A 19 -2.43 12.40 -47.16
CA ALA A 19 -2.59 13.27 -46.01
C ALA A 19 -3.37 12.50 -44.90
N GLY A 20 -2.67 11.71 -44.12
CA GLY A 20 -3.21 11.11 -42.92
C GLY A 20 -3.41 12.22 -41.89
N ALA A 21 -4.64 12.70 -41.74
CA ALA A 21 -5.01 13.48 -40.61
C ALA A 21 -4.73 12.63 -39.33
N LEU A 22 -3.65 12.95 -38.61
CA LEU A 22 -3.44 12.52 -37.26
C LEU A 22 -4.57 13.15 -36.42
N THR A 23 -5.68 12.43 -36.27
CA THR A 23 -6.60 12.72 -35.18
C THR A 23 -5.83 12.46 -33.88
N LEU A 24 -5.32 13.51 -33.25
CA LEU A 24 -4.99 13.46 -31.86
C LEU A 24 -6.30 13.09 -31.14
N ALA A 25 -6.44 11.81 -30.79
CA ALA A 25 -7.42 11.41 -29.81
C ALA A 25 -7.09 12.24 -28.57
N ALA A 26 -7.96 13.18 -28.23
CA ALA A 26 -7.89 13.88 -26.97
C ALA A 26 -7.79 12.79 -25.91
N ALA A 27 -6.67 12.79 -25.13
CA ALA A 27 -6.56 11.99 -23.94
C ALA A 27 -7.76 12.37 -23.08
N SER A 28 -8.75 11.49 -23.04
CA SER A 28 -9.87 11.65 -22.12
C SER A 28 -9.22 11.79 -20.76
N ASP A 29 -9.47 12.89 -20.07
CA ASP A 29 -9.14 13.01 -18.65
C ASP A 29 -9.70 11.75 -17.97
N ALA A 30 -8.81 10.84 -17.62
CA ALA A 30 -9.17 9.65 -16.87
C ALA A 30 -9.51 10.11 -15.44
N SER A 31 -10.69 10.72 -15.30
CA SER A 31 -11.26 10.98 -14.00
C SER A 31 -11.40 9.64 -13.30
N ALA A 32 -10.72 9.49 -12.17
CA ALA A 32 -10.86 8.30 -11.35
C ALA A 32 -12.35 8.05 -11.07
N ALA A 33 -12.80 6.82 -11.24
CA ALA A 33 -14.18 6.47 -10.91
C ALA A 33 -14.46 6.86 -9.44
N PRO A 34 -15.67 7.34 -9.13
CA PRO A 34 -16.01 7.71 -7.76
C PRO A 34 -15.92 6.46 -6.85
N ILE A 35 -15.33 6.66 -5.66
CA ILE A 35 -15.19 5.62 -4.63
C ILE A 35 -16.59 5.13 -4.23
N SER A 36 -16.80 3.81 -4.27
CA SER A 36 -18.06 3.17 -3.90
C SER A 36 -18.36 3.28 -2.38
N GLU A 37 -19.60 3.08 -1.97
CA GLU A 37 -19.97 3.09 -0.54
C GLU A 37 -19.28 1.95 0.24
N VAL A 38 -19.05 0.80 -0.40
CA VAL A 38 -18.30 -0.31 0.21
C VAL A 38 -16.84 0.08 0.44
N GLU A 39 -16.22 0.74 -0.51
CA GLU A 39 -14.84 1.23 -0.39
C GLU A 39 -14.71 2.28 0.71
N LYS A 40 -15.63 3.23 0.78
CA LYS A 40 -15.68 4.22 1.88
C LYS A 40 -15.83 3.55 3.24
N ALA A 41 -16.68 2.53 3.34
CA ALA A 41 -16.86 1.78 4.57
C ALA A 41 -15.58 1.02 4.96
N ASN A 42 -14.91 0.39 4.01
CA ASN A 42 -13.65 -0.32 4.24
C ASN A 42 -12.53 0.64 4.68
N GLU A 43 -12.40 1.77 4.01
CA GLU A 43 -11.43 2.81 4.40
C GLU A 43 -11.70 3.33 5.82
N LYS A 44 -12.98 3.56 6.14
CA LYS A 44 -13.39 3.99 7.48
C LYS A 44 -13.01 2.96 8.55
N VAL A 45 -13.20 1.67 8.31
CA VAL A 45 -12.81 0.60 9.24
C VAL A 45 -11.32 0.68 9.58
N VAL A 46 -10.47 0.85 8.58
CA VAL A 46 -9.01 0.95 8.78
C VAL A 46 -8.61 2.25 9.48
N ASN A 47 -9.24 3.37 9.13
CA ASN A 47 -8.96 4.65 9.78
C ASN A 47 -9.40 4.64 11.25
N ASP A 48 -10.55 4.06 11.56
CA ASP A 48 -11.04 3.89 12.93
C ASP A 48 -10.13 2.93 13.73
N PHE A 49 -9.65 1.86 13.10
CA PHE A 49 -8.64 0.96 13.68
C PHE A 49 -7.37 1.72 14.04
N CYS A 50 -6.83 2.53 13.13
CA CYS A 50 -5.65 3.35 13.40
C CYS A 50 -5.89 4.36 14.53
N ALA A 51 -7.06 5.00 14.56
CA ALA A 51 -7.42 5.94 15.62
C ALA A 51 -7.56 5.25 17.00
N ALA A 52 -8.01 4.00 17.04
CA ALA A 52 -8.18 3.23 18.27
C ALA A 52 -6.87 3.00 19.04
N TRP A 53 -5.71 3.07 18.39
CA TRP A 53 -4.41 2.88 19.03
C TRP A 53 -4.11 3.91 20.13
N THR A 54 -4.71 5.10 20.04
CA THR A 54 -4.58 6.14 21.08
C THR A 54 -5.17 5.70 22.42
N THR A 55 -6.09 4.74 22.43
CA THR A 55 -6.69 4.21 23.64
C THR A 55 -5.80 3.20 24.36
N ARG A 56 -4.89 2.54 23.66
CA ARG A 56 -4.08 1.40 24.12
C ARG A 56 -4.91 0.22 24.64
N ASP A 57 -6.21 0.23 24.33
CA ASP A 57 -7.15 -0.81 24.72
C ASP A 57 -7.13 -1.92 23.65
N THR A 58 -6.55 -3.07 24.04
CA THR A 58 -6.42 -4.24 23.16
C THR A 58 -7.77 -4.81 22.72
N ASP A 59 -8.80 -4.72 23.57
CA ASP A 59 -10.13 -5.22 23.20
C ASP A 59 -10.76 -4.32 22.15
N LYS A 60 -10.63 -3.00 22.33
CA LYS A 60 -11.09 -2.02 21.35
C LYS A 60 -10.35 -2.15 20.02
N ILE A 61 -9.02 -2.23 20.04
CA ILE A 61 -8.21 -2.43 18.83
C ILE A 61 -8.57 -3.76 18.17
N GLY A 62 -8.64 -4.83 18.95
CA GLY A 62 -9.01 -6.17 18.47
C GLY A 62 -10.40 -6.25 17.88
N SER A 63 -11.34 -5.39 18.30
CA SER A 63 -12.71 -5.40 17.80
C SER A 63 -12.81 -5.11 16.28
N PHE A 64 -11.81 -4.47 15.70
CA PHE A 64 -11.73 -4.24 14.24
C PHE A 64 -11.26 -5.47 13.46
N LEU A 65 -10.59 -6.42 14.11
CA LEU A 65 -10.05 -7.61 13.46
C LEU A 65 -11.11 -8.71 13.34
N ALA A 66 -11.06 -9.45 12.25
CA ALA A 66 -11.80 -10.70 12.12
C ALA A 66 -11.24 -11.75 13.11
N LYS A 67 -12.06 -12.71 13.53
CA LYS A 67 -11.63 -13.78 14.45
C LYS A 67 -10.41 -14.55 13.95
N ASP A 68 -10.34 -14.79 12.65
CA ASP A 68 -9.29 -15.51 11.94
C ASP A 68 -8.32 -14.54 11.21
N ALA A 69 -8.20 -13.31 11.68
CA ALA A 69 -7.29 -12.31 11.09
C ALA A 69 -5.84 -12.80 11.07
N VAL A 70 -5.09 -12.32 10.08
CA VAL A 70 -3.66 -12.58 9.93
C VAL A 70 -2.91 -11.25 10.00
N TYR A 71 -1.91 -11.16 10.85
CA TYR A 71 -1.06 -10.00 11.00
C TYR A 71 0.39 -10.32 10.72
N ARG A 72 1.04 -9.51 9.90
CA ARG A 72 2.49 -9.50 9.70
C ARG A 72 3.05 -8.14 10.11
N MET A 73 3.80 -8.13 11.20
CA MET A 73 4.32 -6.90 11.80
C MET A 73 5.32 -6.17 10.90
N ILE A 74 6.19 -6.92 10.24
CA ILE A 74 7.16 -6.42 9.25
C ILE A 74 7.34 -7.49 8.18
N GLU A 75 7.87 -7.10 7.03
CA GLU A 75 8.05 -7.97 5.87
C GLU A 75 8.84 -9.25 6.13
N THR A 76 9.76 -9.22 7.10
CA THR A 76 10.63 -10.36 7.46
C THR A 76 10.07 -11.24 8.59
N SER A 77 8.97 -10.82 9.23
CA SER A 77 8.37 -11.56 10.35
C SER A 77 7.42 -12.66 9.87
N PRO A 78 7.36 -13.81 10.54
CA PRO A 78 6.31 -14.77 10.32
C PRO A 78 4.94 -14.17 10.72
N PRO A 79 3.85 -14.51 10.03
CA PRO A 79 2.54 -13.98 10.37
C PRO A 79 2.00 -14.57 11.67
N THR A 80 1.37 -13.73 12.49
CA THR A 80 0.55 -14.14 13.62
C THR A 80 -0.88 -14.37 13.14
N LYS A 81 -1.48 -15.50 13.45
CA LYS A 81 -2.82 -15.91 13.00
C LYS A 81 -3.82 -15.95 14.14
N GLY A 82 -4.99 -15.37 13.89
CA GLY A 82 -6.08 -15.25 14.85
C GLY A 82 -6.02 -13.97 15.68
N ARG A 83 -7.17 -13.27 15.77
CA ARG A 83 -7.31 -12.01 16.50
C ARG A 83 -6.75 -12.10 17.93
N ASP A 84 -7.10 -13.15 18.66
CA ASP A 84 -6.74 -13.27 20.06
C ASP A 84 -5.23 -13.45 20.24
N ALA A 85 -4.57 -14.19 19.34
CA ALA A 85 -3.10 -14.32 19.31
C ALA A 85 -2.40 -13.00 18.94
N ILE A 86 -2.97 -12.25 17.98
CA ILE A 86 -2.46 -10.92 17.60
C ILE A 86 -2.55 -9.96 18.79
N MET A 87 -3.69 -9.92 19.46
CA MET A 87 -3.87 -9.05 20.63
C MET A 87 -3.00 -9.47 21.81
N ALA A 88 -2.81 -10.77 22.04
CA ALA A 88 -1.88 -11.25 23.06
C ALA A 88 -0.43 -10.81 22.78
N ALA A 89 0.01 -10.88 21.51
CA ALA A 89 1.36 -10.43 21.14
C ALA A 89 1.56 -8.92 21.31
N LEU A 90 0.51 -8.11 21.15
CA LEU A 90 0.56 -6.66 21.28
C LEU A 90 0.36 -6.16 22.72
N LYS A 91 -0.30 -6.97 23.56
CA LYS A 91 -0.70 -6.57 24.91
C LYS A 91 0.47 -6.12 25.79
N ASP A 92 1.56 -6.86 25.79
CA ASP A 92 2.74 -6.55 26.62
C ASP A 92 3.42 -5.26 26.16
N PHE A 93 3.47 -5.05 24.85
CA PHE A 93 4.03 -3.82 24.27
C PHE A 93 3.16 -2.61 24.62
N LEU A 94 1.85 -2.70 24.37
CA LEU A 94 0.91 -1.62 24.66
C LEU A 94 0.80 -1.33 26.16
N GLY A 95 0.95 -2.35 27.01
CA GLY A 95 0.98 -2.19 28.46
C GLY A 95 2.17 -1.37 28.96
N LYS A 96 3.32 -1.46 28.28
CA LYS A 96 4.53 -0.68 28.59
C LYS A 96 4.54 0.71 27.96
N ALA A 97 3.71 0.95 26.95
CA ALA A 97 3.66 2.23 26.29
C ALA A 97 2.88 3.26 27.13
N LYS A 98 3.44 4.44 27.37
CA LYS A 98 2.73 5.59 27.98
C LYS A 98 1.71 6.18 27.02
N SER A 99 2.05 6.20 25.71
CA SER A 99 1.16 6.59 24.63
C SER A 99 1.45 5.79 23.35
N ALA A 100 0.42 5.64 22.54
CA ALA A 100 0.51 5.05 21.22
C ALA A 100 -0.37 5.87 20.26
N ARG A 101 0.10 6.18 19.06
CA ARG A 101 -0.66 6.93 18.06
C ARG A 101 -0.22 6.56 16.66
N PHE A 102 -1.18 6.21 15.84
CA PHE A 102 -1.02 6.05 14.40
C PHE A 102 -1.53 7.31 13.71
N GLU A 103 -0.65 8.05 13.08
CA GLU A 103 -0.99 9.23 12.29
C GLU A 103 -1.04 8.85 10.82
N VAL A 104 -2.25 8.66 10.30
CA VAL A 104 -2.48 8.38 8.89
C VAL A 104 -2.28 9.66 8.10
N LEU A 105 -1.28 9.67 7.22
CA LEU A 105 -0.95 10.80 6.34
C LEU A 105 -1.82 10.79 5.09
N ARG A 106 -2.09 9.61 4.56
CA ARG A 106 -2.97 9.36 3.41
C ARG A 106 -3.43 7.92 3.40
N SER A 107 -4.58 7.71 2.78
CA SER A 107 -5.19 6.40 2.60
C SER A 107 -5.65 6.26 1.16
N THR A 108 -5.69 5.03 0.66
CA THR A 108 -6.22 4.67 -0.66
C THR A 108 -6.96 3.35 -0.52
N VAL A 109 -8.13 3.28 -1.14
CA VAL A 109 -8.98 2.09 -1.12
C VAL A 109 -9.23 1.59 -2.55
N MET A 110 -9.24 0.28 -2.71
CA MET A 110 -9.59 -0.39 -3.96
C MET A 110 -10.31 -1.71 -3.62
N GLY A 111 -11.62 -1.70 -3.74
CA GLY A 111 -12.46 -2.82 -3.32
C GLY A 111 -12.30 -3.13 -1.83
N ASN A 112 -11.81 -4.32 -1.53
CA ASN A 112 -11.56 -4.78 -0.16
C ASN A 112 -10.16 -4.41 0.38
N THR A 113 -9.30 -3.87 -0.48
CA THR A 113 -7.93 -3.47 -0.10
C THR A 113 -7.90 -2.02 0.34
N VAL A 114 -7.32 -1.76 1.51
CA VAL A 114 -6.99 -0.42 1.98
C VAL A 114 -5.49 -0.34 2.19
N LEU A 115 -4.88 0.67 1.61
CA LEU A 115 -3.47 1.01 1.83
C LEU A 115 -3.41 2.32 2.58
N ASN A 116 -2.54 2.43 3.57
CA ASN A 116 -2.26 3.71 4.18
C ASN A 116 -0.75 3.96 4.32
N ASP A 117 -0.43 5.24 4.29
CA ASP A 117 0.89 5.78 4.61
C ASP A 117 0.74 6.50 5.95
N ARG A 118 1.50 6.08 6.97
CA ARG A 118 1.31 6.57 8.32
C ARG A 118 2.61 6.66 9.11
N ILE A 119 2.58 7.45 10.18
CA ILE A 119 3.62 7.48 11.18
C ILE A 119 3.08 6.88 12.47
N ASP A 120 3.75 5.84 12.96
CA ASP A 120 3.43 5.21 14.24
C ASP A 120 4.34 5.79 15.33
N TYR A 121 3.74 6.36 16.36
CA TYR A 121 4.43 6.93 17.51
C TYR A 121 4.12 6.12 18.76
N PHE A 122 5.18 5.83 19.52
CA PHE A 122 5.05 5.20 20.82
C PHE A 122 5.96 5.92 21.82
N GLU A 123 5.45 6.19 23.00
CA GLU A 123 6.23 6.69 24.14
C GLU A 123 6.33 5.58 25.19
N LEU A 124 7.54 5.11 25.43
CA LEU A 124 7.88 4.15 26.48
C LEU A 124 8.46 4.90 27.67
N GLU A 125 8.83 4.17 28.76
CA GLU A 125 9.42 4.78 29.95
C GLU A 125 10.65 5.64 29.61
N ASP A 126 11.61 5.06 28.87
CA ASP A 126 12.92 5.65 28.62
C ASP A 126 13.16 5.98 27.13
N SER A 127 12.14 5.87 26.27
CA SER A 127 12.32 6.10 24.84
C SER A 127 11.06 6.55 24.12
N LYS A 128 11.27 7.27 23.01
CA LYS A 128 10.22 7.61 22.04
C LYS A 128 10.55 6.94 20.71
N LEU A 129 9.62 6.15 20.24
CA LEU A 129 9.76 5.45 18.96
C LEU A 129 8.91 6.13 17.92
N LYS A 130 9.44 6.19 16.71
CA LYS A 130 8.77 6.73 15.52
C LYS A 130 9.10 5.83 14.34
N PHE A 131 8.06 5.30 13.70
CA PHE A 131 8.18 4.46 12.51
C PHE A 131 7.36 5.05 11.37
N HIS A 132 7.93 5.08 10.17
CA HIS A 132 7.20 5.37 8.95
C HIS A 132 6.76 4.03 8.36
N ILE A 133 5.46 3.83 8.23
CA ILE A 133 4.86 2.54 7.87
C ILE A 133 3.94 2.72 6.67
N SER A 134 4.04 1.80 5.72
CA SER A 134 2.99 1.54 4.75
C SER A 134 2.19 0.32 5.21
N GLY A 135 0.94 0.53 5.57
CA GLY A 135 0.03 -0.52 6.01
C GLY A 135 -0.80 -1.04 4.85
N PHE A 136 -0.88 -2.36 4.72
CA PHE A 136 -1.77 -3.06 3.81
C PHE A 136 -2.86 -3.77 4.63
N PHE A 137 -4.12 -3.58 4.26
CA PHE A 137 -5.26 -4.16 4.94
C PHE A 137 -6.22 -4.80 3.94
N TRP A 138 -6.69 -6.00 4.24
CA TRP A 138 -7.77 -6.66 3.54
C TRP A 138 -9.02 -6.68 4.43
N VAL A 139 -10.08 -5.99 4.02
CA VAL A 139 -11.31 -5.82 4.80
C VAL A 139 -12.44 -6.65 4.19
N VAL A 140 -13.08 -7.48 5.00
CA VAL A 140 -14.22 -8.31 4.61
C VAL A 140 -15.29 -8.19 5.69
N ASP A 141 -16.53 -7.95 5.31
CA ASP A 141 -17.69 -7.83 6.22
C ASP A 141 -17.43 -6.85 7.39
N GLY A 142 -16.80 -5.71 7.08
CA GLY A 142 -16.48 -4.67 8.05
C GLY A 142 -15.43 -5.06 9.08
N LYS A 143 -14.61 -6.09 8.81
CA LYS A 143 -13.50 -6.54 9.65
C LYS A 143 -12.21 -6.69 8.86
N ILE A 144 -11.11 -6.35 9.49
CA ILE A 144 -9.77 -6.55 8.94
C ILE A 144 -9.42 -8.03 9.01
N LYS A 145 -9.29 -8.69 7.86
CA LYS A 145 -8.91 -10.09 7.70
C LYS A 145 -7.40 -10.27 7.59
N GLU A 146 -6.75 -9.32 6.91
CA GLU A 146 -5.30 -9.29 6.82
C GLU A 146 -4.80 -7.90 7.15
N TRP A 147 -3.73 -7.84 7.90
CA TRP A 147 -3.00 -6.63 8.22
C TRP A 147 -1.51 -6.91 8.07
N GLN A 148 -0.86 -6.16 7.21
CA GLN A 148 0.56 -6.27 6.95
C GLN A 148 1.20 -4.89 6.94
N ASP A 149 2.29 -4.76 7.66
CA ASP A 149 3.08 -3.54 7.74
C ASP A 149 4.40 -3.69 6.98
N TYR A 150 4.76 -2.62 6.28
CA TYR A 150 6.03 -2.44 5.61
C TYR A 150 6.72 -1.22 6.20
N SER A 151 7.90 -1.41 6.78
CA SER A 151 8.65 -0.30 7.35
C SER A 151 9.50 0.39 6.31
N TRP A 152 9.46 1.71 6.31
CA TRP A 152 10.37 2.50 5.49
C TRP A 152 11.77 2.45 6.09
N PRO A 153 12.82 2.19 5.30
CA PRO A 153 14.17 2.24 5.78
C PRO A 153 14.48 3.67 6.29
N LYS A 154 15.22 3.77 7.38
CA LYS A 154 15.77 5.06 7.79
C LYS A 154 16.70 5.54 6.67
N VAL A 155 16.34 6.63 6.01
CA VAL A 155 17.24 7.30 5.08
C VAL A 155 18.38 7.85 5.94
N ASN A 156 19.55 7.24 5.82
CA ASN A 156 20.76 7.87 6.33
C ASN A 156 21.01 9.11 5.48
N ASP A 157 20.91 10.31 6.08
CA ASP A 157 21.11 11.61 5.43
C ASP A 157 22.57 11.83 4.92
N LYS A 158 23.35 10.77 4.81
CA LYS A 158 24.67 10.85 4.18
C LYS A 158 24.49 10.62 2.68
N PRO A 159 24.85 11.59 1.84
CA PRO A 159 24.87 11.40 0.40
C PRO A 159 25.74 10.17 0.09
N GLN A 160 25.19 9.23 -0.67
CA GLN A 160 25.97 8.11 -1.18
C GLN A 160 27.02 8.70 -2.12
N THR A 161 28.27 8.78 -1.66
CA THR A 161 29.39 9.09 -2.55
C THR A 161 29.61 7.86 -3.40
N ASN A 162 29.18 7.92 -4.66
CA ASN A 162 29.59 6.92 -5.65
C ASN A 162 31.12 7.06 -5.83
N SER A 163 31.84 6.11 -5.28
CA SER A 163 33.26 5.89 -5.57
C SER A 163 33.42 4.93 -6.73
#